data_777a2d23ee29cd1a2f7b17b4803ed698
#
_entry.id   777a2d23ee29cd1a2f7b17b4803ed698
#
_cell.length_a   1.000
_cell.length_b   1.000
_cell.length_c   1.000
_cell.angle_alpha   90.00
_cell.angle_beta   90.00
_cell.angle_gamma   90.00
#
_symmetry.space_group_name_H-M   'P 1'
#
loop_
_entity.id
_entity.type
_entity.pdbx_description
1 polymer ?
#
loop_
_entity_poly.entity_id
_entity_poly.type
_entity_poly.pdbx_seq_one_letter_code
_entity_poly.pdbx_strand_id
1 'polypeptide(L)'
;MKKILYINACFKEGSRTNELAQHLLKNLDGELETVNLYEENIKPLDKQTLLKRDNLLKSGQTNNDFLKLARQFASADIIVIAAPYWDLLFPAVLRIYLENITVCGITFRYSEKGIPVGLCKAEKLYYITTSGGFINENNF
;
A
#
# COMPACT_ATOMS: atom_id res chain seq x y z
N MET A 1 1.78 20.11 -8.02
CA MET A 1 1.57 18.89 -8.80
C MET A 1 1.14 17.77 -7.88
N LYS A 2 0.15 17.00 -8.28
CA LYS A 2 -0.33 15.86 -7.47
C LYS A 2 0.71 14.75 -7.41
N LYS A 3 0.82 14.11 -6.26
CA LYS A 3 1.68 12.94 -6.07
C LYS A 3 0.86 11.68 -6.29
N ILE A 4 1.33 10.86 -7.22
CA ILE A 4 0.72 9.56 -7.54
C ILE A 4 1.65 8.47 -7.01
N LEU A 5 1.15 7.63 -6.14
CA LEU A 5 1.88 6.48 -5.63
C LEU A 5 1.35 5.21 -6.28
N TYR A 6 2.22 4.55 -7.05
CA TYR A 6 1.91 3.26 -7.63
C TYR A 6 2.55 2.13 -6.83
N ILE A 7 1.73 1.27 -6.28
CA ILE A 7 2.15 0.11 -5.49
C ILE A 7 1.96 -1.13 -6.36
N ASN A 8 3.07 -1.70 -6.80
CA ASN A 8 3.08 -2.82 -7.73
C ASN A 8 3.34 -4.13 -7.00
N ALA A 9 2.32 -4.98 -6.94
CA ALA A 9 2.41 -6.33 -6.40
C ALA A 9 2.44 -7.39 -7.52
N CYS A 10 2.72 -7.00 -8.77
CA CYS A 10 2.76 -7.88 -9.92
C CYS A 10 4.17 -8.40 -10.13
N PHE A 11 4.36 -9.69 -9.86
CA PHE A 11 5.67 -10.35 -9.91
C PHE A 11 6.10 -10.76 -11.30
N LYS A 12 5.15 -11.23 -12.13
CA LYS A 12 5.46 -11.82 -13.44
C LYS A 12 5.79 -10.75 -14.48
N GLU A 13 6.81 -11.01 -15.29
CA GLU A 13 7.01 -10.28 -16.54
C GLU A 13 5.78 -10.45 -17.43
N GLY A 14 5.38 -9.39 -18.12
CA GLY A 14 4.19 -9.42 -18.98
C GLY A 14 2.89 -9.51 -18.19
N SER A 15 2.87 -9.15 -16.93
CA SER A 15 1.67 -9.13 -16.11
C SER A 15 0.55 -8.29 -16.74
N ARG A 16 -0.61 -8.90 -16.94
CA ARG A 16 -1.80 -8.20 -17.44
C ARG A 16 -2.29 -7.17 -16.45
N THR A 17 -2.19 -7.46 -15.17
CA THR A 17 -2.58 -6.52 -14.11
C THR A 17 -1.71 -5.27 -14.17
N ASN A 18 -0.41 -5.43 -14.33
CA ASN A 18 0.49 -4.30 -14.47
C ASN A 18 0.24 -3.51 -15.76
N GLU A 19 -0.08 -4.17 -16.87
CA GLU A 19 -0.45 -3.48 -18.12
C GLU A 19 -1.66 -2.58 -17.92
N LEU A 20 -2.70 -3.07 -17.27
CA LEU A 20 -3.89 -2.27 -16.97
C LEU A 20 -3.54 -1.09 -16.08
N ALA A 21 -2.70 -1.30 -15.08
CA ALA A 21 -2.24 -0.22 -14.21
C ALA A 21 -1.47 0.84 -14.99
N GLN A 22 -0.58 0.43 -15.90
CA GLN A 22 0.17 1.37 -16.73
C GLN A 22 -0.76 2.21 -17.63
N HIS A 23 -1.84 1.63 -18.15
CA HIS A 23 -2.86 2.36 -18.89
C HIS A 23 -3.53 3.44 -18.04
N LEU A 24 -3.91 3.10 -16.82
CA LEU A 24 -4.48 4.08 -15.90
C LEU A 24 -3.49 5.19 -15.58
N LEU A 25 -2.25 4.83 -15.26
CA LEU A 25 -1.23 5.80 -14.88
C LEU A 25 -0.94 6.82 -15.98
N LYS A 26 -1.00 6.42 -17.25
CA LYS A 26 -0.82 7.32 -18.40
C LYS A 26 -1.91 8.40 -18.48
N ASN A 27 -3.08 8.13 -17.91
CA ASN A 27 -4.21 9.06 -17.93
C ASN A 27 -4.34 9.88 -16.65
N LEU A 28 -3.40 9.76 -15.74
CA LEU A 28 -3.35 10.54 -14.50
C LEU A 28 -2.25 11.59 -14.61
N ASP A 29 -2.58 12.82 -14.25
CA ASP A 29 -1.63 13.93 -14.24
C ASP A 29 -1.00 14.04 -12.85
N GLY A 30 0.31 13.99 -12.78
CA GLY A 30 1.02 14.14 -11.54
C GLY A 30 2.43 13.58 -11.58
N GLU A 31 3.09 13.68 -10.45
CA GLU A 31 4.42 13.11 -10.24
C GLU A 31 4.27 11.67 -9.73
N LEU A 32 4.83 10.73 -10.48
CA LEU A 32 4.70 9.31 -10.19
C LEU A 32 5.87 8.81 -9.35
N GLU A 33 5.54 8.18 -8.20
CA GLU A 33 6.47 7.34 -7.45
C GLU A 33 5.98 5.89 -7.53
N THR A 34 6.89 4.96 -7.74
CA THR A 34 6.56 3.53 -7.81
C THR A 34 7.23 2.78 -6.67
N VAL A 35 6.44 1.96 -5.98
CA VAL A 35 6.93 0.99 -5.01
C VAL A 35 6.72 -0.39 -5.61
N ASN A 36 7.82 -1.04 -6.02
CA ASN A 36 7.76 -2.40 -6.50
C ASN A 36 7.99 -3.34 -5.32
N LEU A 37 6.92 -4.00 -4.86
CA LEU A 37 6.96 -4.77 -3.63
C LEU A 37 7.91 -5.96 -3.68
N TYR A 38 8.22 -6.47 -4.87
CA TYR A 38 9.16 -7.59 -5.04
C TYR A 38 10.64 -7.15 -4.99
N GLU A 39 10.90 -5.86 -5.12
CA GLU A 39 12.25 -5.28 -5.05
C GLU A 39 12.56 -4.66 -3.70
N GLU A 40 11.54 -4.18 -2.98
CA GLU A 40 11.68 -3.45 -1.71
C GLU A 40 12.14 -4.33 -0.54
N ASN A 41 12.01 -5.64 -0.64
CA ASN A 41 12.39 -6.58 0.42
C ASN A 41 11.80 -6.23 1.79
N ILE A 42 10.50 -5.90 1.80
CA ILE A 42 9.78 -5.54 3.02
C ILE A 42 9.59 -6.80 3.87
N LYS A 43 9.98 -6.74 5.13
CA LYS A 43 9.88 -7.87 6.06
C LYS A 43 8.52 -7.88 6.75
N PRO A 44 7.94 -9.06 7.01
CA PRO A 44 6.79 -9.15 7.91
C PRO A 44 7.12 -8.57 9.28
N LEU A 45 6.14 -7.97 9.92
CA LEU A 45 6.31 -7.47 11.28
C LEU A 45 6.48 -8.65 12.24
N ASP A 46 7.44 -8.52 13.14
CA ASP A 46 7.70 -9.46 14.21
C ASP A 46 7.78 -8.72 15.55
N LYS A 47 8.09 -9.45 16.62
CA LYS A 47 8.16 -8.86 17.96
C LYS A 47 9.16 -7.70 18.04
N GLN A 48 10.34 -7.86 17.44
CA GLN A 48 11.39 -6.83 17.48
C GLN A 48 11.01 -5.59 16.69
N THR A 49 10.46 -5.77 15.49
CA THR A 49 10.07 -4.65 14.61
C THR A 49 8.86 -3.92 15.16
N LEU A 50 7.92 -4.62 15.80
CA LEU A 50 6.79 -3.98 16.49
C LEU A 50 7.28 -3.13 17.67
N LEU A 51 8.20 -3.64 18.49
CA LEU A 51 8.79 -2.87 19.58
C LEU A 51 9.55 -1.65 19.06
N LYS A 52 10.32 -1.81 18.00
CA LYS A 52 11.03 -0.70 17.36
C LYS A 52 10.06 0.39 16.91
N ARG A 53 8.99 0.00 16.23
CA ARG A 53 7.94 0.94 15.80
C ARG A 53 7.32 1.67 16.97
N ASP A 54 6.91 0.94 18.00
CA ASP A 54 6.28 1.52 19.18
C ASP A 54 7.22 2.52 19.88
N ASN A 55 8.51 2.20 20.00
CA ASN A 55 9.49 3.08 20.60
C ASN A 55 9.69 4.35 19.78
N LEU A 56 9.74 4.24 18.46
CA LEU A 56 9.86 5.40 17.57
C LEU A 56 8.65 6.32 17.70
N LEU A 57 7.46 5.76 17.77
CA LEU A 57 6.22 6.53 17.92
C LEU A 57 6.15 7.23 19.29
N LYS A 58 6.51 6.52 20.35
CA LYS A 58 6.54 7.10 21.72
C LYS A 58 7.52 8.25 21.86
N SER A 59 8.66 8.16 21.17
CA SER A 59 9.69 9.21 21.22
C SER A 59 9.50 10.32 20.18
N GLY A 60 8.41 10.26 19.40
CA GLY A 60 8.12 11.28 18.39
C GLY A 60 9.00 11.21 17.14
N GLN A 61 9.73 10.11 16.93
CA GLN A 61 10.65 9.96 15.81
C GLN A 61 9.94 9.44 14.55
N THR A 62 8.91 10.16 14.11
CA THR A 62 8.11 9.75 12.93
C THR A 62 8.86 9.94 11.61
N ASN A 63 10.00 10.65 11.60
CA ASN A 63 10.84 10.83 10.41
C ASN A 63 11.88 9.73 10.21
N ASN A 64 11.91 8.73 11.10
CA ASN A 64 12.85 7.62 10.96
C ASN A 64 12.59 6.83 9.67
N ASP A 65 13.66 6.36 9.03
CA ASP A 65 13.57 5.59 7.77
C ASP A 65 12.73 4.32 7.89
N PHE A 66 12.67 3.75 9.08
CA PHE A 66 11.82 2.58 9.35
C PHE A 66 10.34 2.85 9.06
N LEU A 67 9.91 4.11 9.12
CA LEU A 67 8.54 4.56 8.91
C LEU A 67 8.33 5.25 7.56
N LYS A 68 9.32 5.22 6.67
CA LYS A 68 9.26 5.99 5.41
C LYS A 68 8.12 5.55 4.49
N LEU A 69 7.82 4.25 4.42
CA LEU A 69 6.74 3.74 3.55
C LEU A 69 5.37 4.23 4.03
N ALA A 70 5.16 4.29 5.35
CA ALA A 70 3.92 4.84 5.92
C ALA A 70 3.78 6.33 5.60
N ARG A 71 4.86 7.11 5.73
CA ARG A 71 4.84 8.55 5.38
C ARG A 71 4.58 8.75 3.88
N GLN A 72 5.22 7.96 3.05
CA GLN A 72 5.02 8.02 1.60
C GLN A 72 3.56 7.76 1.23
N PHE A 73 2.98 6.70 1.81
CA PHE A 73 1.57 6.37 1.60
C PHE A 73 0.66 7.49 2.06
N ALA A 74 0.89 8.01 3.26
CA ALA A 74 0.06 9.07 3.85
C ALA A 74 0.12 10.38 3.06
N SER A 75 1.22 10.68 2.38
CA SER A 75 1.41 11.93 1.66
C SER A 75 0.98 11.90 0.20
N ALA A 76 0.66 10.74 -0.36
CA ALA A 76 0.20 10.62 -1.73
C ALA A 76 -1.18 11.23 -1.93
N ASP A 77 -1.40 11.87 -3.09
CA ASP A 77 -2.71 12.43 -3.46
C ASP A 77 -3.59 11.39 -4.14
N ILE A 78 -2.98 10.50 -4.91
CA ILE A 78 -3.66 9.40 -5.61
C ILE A 78 -2.85 8.13 -5.37
N ILE A 79 -3.53 7.04 -5.04
CA ILE A 79 -2.90 5.74 -4.82
C ILE A 79 -3.43 4.76 -5.86
N VAL A 80 -2.52 4.07 -6.52
CA VAL A 80 -2.84 2.99 -7.46
C VAL A 80 -2.16 1.72 -6.97
N ILE A 81 -2.95 0.68 -6.73
CA ILE A 81 -2.46 -0.63 -6.31
C ILE A 81 -2.78 -1.63 -7.41
N ALA A 82 -1.77 -2.32 -7.91
CA ALA A 82 -1.96 -3.40 -8.87
C ALA A 82 -1.52 -4.72 -8.24
N ALA A 83 -2.43 -5.68 -8.18
CA ALA A 83 -2.18 -6.98 -7.57
C ALA A 83 -2.94 -8.08 -8.31
N PRO A 84 -2.28 -9.16 -8.73
CA PRO A 84 -2.99 -10.29 -9.32
C PRO A 84 -3.86 -10.99 -8.26
N TYR A 85 -4.91 -11.66 -8.72
CA TYR A 85 -5.79 -12.44 -7.86
C TYR A 85 -5.20 -13.84 -7.69
N TRP A 86 -4.64 -14.12 -6.50
CA TRP A 86 -4.02 -15.38 -6.15
C TRP A 86 -4.69 -15.97 -4.90
N ASP A 87 -5.09 -17.23 -4.99
CA ASP A 87 -5.61 -17.97 -3.84
C ASP A 87 -6.72 -17.22 -3.10
N LEU A 88 -7.69 -16.69 -3.86
CA LEU A 88 -8.86 -15.95 -3.37
C LEU A 88 -8.55 -14.57 -2.78
N LEU A 89 -7.32 -14.07 -2.97
CA LEU A 89 -6.91 -12.78 -2.42
C LEU A 89 -5.79 -12.18 -3.29
N PHE A 90 -5.14 -11.16 -2.81
CA PHE A 90 -3.93 -10.60 -3.39
C PHE A 90 -2.68 -11.32 -2.87
N PRO A 91 -1.51 -11.17 -3.51
CA PRO A 91 -0.27 -11.81 -3.06
C PRO A 91 0.12 -11.38 -1.64
N ALA A 92 0.78 -12.28 -0.92
CA ALA A 92 1.22 -12.04 0.46
C ALA A 92 2.08 -10.78 0.61
N VAL A 93 2.89 -10.44 -0.40
CA VAL A 93 3.74 -9.25 -0.38
C VAL A 93 2.93 -7.96 -0.18
N LEU A 94 1.72 -7.89 -0.72
CA LEU A 94 0.85 -6.75 -0.50
C LEU A 94 0.34 -6.71 0.95
N ARG A 95 0.00 -7.84 1.54
CA ARG A 95 -0.40 -7.89 2.95
C ARG A 95 0.72 -7.41 3.87
N ILE A 96 1.94 -7.86 3.61
CA ILE A 96 3.12 -7.41 4.36
C ILE A 96 3.28 -5.90 4.25
N TYR A 97 3.13 -5.36 3.05
CA TYR A 97 3.20 -3.91 2.83
C TYR A 97 2.11 -3.17 3.62
N LEU A 98 0.86 -3.64 3.54
CA LEU A 98 -0.26 -3.02 4.25
C LEU A 98 -0.05 -3.01 5.77
N GLU A 99 0.48 -4.08 6.33
CA GLU A 99 0.81 -4.11 7.76
C GLU A 99 1.89 -3.11 8.13
N ASN A 100 2.89 -2.93 7.25
CA ASN A 100 3.99 -2.01 7.50
C ASN A 100 3.59 -0.53 7.37
N ILE A 101 2.60 -0.21 6.54
CA ILE A 101 2.16 1.18 6.38
C ILE A 101 1.03 1.57 7.33
N THR A 102 0.40 0.63 8.00
CA THR A 102 -0.67 0.91 8.96
C THR A 102 -0.05 1.29 10.28
N VAL A 103 0.23 2.58 10.44
CA VAL A 103 0.98 3.14 11.57
C VAL A 103 0.16 4.23 12.24
N CYS A 104 -0.13 4.03 13.53
CA CYS A 104 -0.89 4.99 14.33
C CYS A 104 -0.12 6.32 14.43
N GLY A 105 -0.78 7.41 14.09
CA GLY A 105 -0.19 8.74 14.06
C GLY A 105 0.38 9.16 12.71
N ILE A 106 0.43 8.25 11.72
CA ILE A 106 0.92 8.56 10.36
C ILE A 106 -0.17 8.31 9.33
N THR A 107 -0.68 7.09 9.23
CA THR A 107 -1.72 6.74 8.26
C THR A 107 -3.12 6.73 8.86
N PHE A 108 -3.21 6.56 10.15
CA PHE A 108 -4.49 6.62 10.87
C PHE A 108 -4.24 7.02 12.33
N ARG A 109 -5.31 7.31 13.05
CA ARG A 109 -5.31 7.50 14.50
C ARG A 109 -6.63 6.97 15.09
N TYR A 110 -6.68 6.85 16.39
CA TYR A 110 -7.93 6.59 17.09
C TYR A 110 -8.53 7.88 17.60
N SER A 111 -9.85 8.03 17.45
CA SER A 111 -10.58 9.13 18.07
C SER A 111 -10.66 8.92 19.59
N GLU A 112 -11.18 9.91 20.32
CA GLU A 112 -11.44 9.80 21.76
C GLU A 112 -12.31 8.59 22.11
N LYS A 113 -13.19 8.19 21.20
CA LYS A 113 -14.08 7.04 21.36
C LYS A 113 -13.44 5.71 20.91
N GLY A 114 -12.16 5.71 20.52
CA GLY A 114 -11.47 4.52 20.05
C GLY A 114 -11.82 4.11 18.63
N ILE A 115 -12.40 5.01 17.84
CA ILE A 115 -12.77 4.74 16.45
C ILE A 115 -11.60 5.12 15.53
N PRO A 116 -11.18 4.24 14.59
CA PRO A 116 -10.13 4.59 13.65
C PRO A 116 -10.53 5.76 12.74
N VAL A 117 -9.61 6.70 12.56
CA VAL A 117 -9.75 7.86 11.68
C VAL A 117 -8.55 7.90 10.73
N GLY A 118 -8.82 7.98 9.43
CA GLY A 118 -7.76 8.07 8.42
C GLY A 118 -7.01 9.40 8.48
N LEU A 119 -5.71 9.34 8.27
CA LEU A 119 -4.84 10.52 8.20
C LEU A 119 -4.21 10.69 6.81
N CYS A 120 -4.51 9.78 5.88
CA CYS A 120 -3.93 9.84 4.55
C CYS A 120 -4.55 10.97 3.73
N LYS A 121 -3.71 11.62 2.92
CA LYS A 121 -4.10 12.76 2.09
C LYS A 121 -4.87 12.33 0.82
N ALA A 122 -4.74 11.06 0.40
CA ALA A 122 -5.28 10.58 -0.87
C ALA A 122 -6.78 10.82 -1.00
N GLU A 123 -7.16 11.40 -2.12
CA GLU A 123 -8.55 11.61 -2.50
C GLU A 123 -9.13 10.40 -3.24
N LYS A 124 -8.27 9.62 -3.91
CA LYS A 124 -8.65 8.46 -4.72
C LYS A 124 -7.66 7.33 -4.51
N LEU A 125 -8.21 6.12 -4.44
CA LEU A 125 -7.45 4.88 -4.48
C LEU A 125 -8.05 3.98 -5.56
N TYR A 126 -7.21 3.56 -6.50
CA TYR A 126 -7.57 2.60 -7.53
C TYR A 126 -6.94 1.26 -7.19
N TYR A 127 -7.75 0.23 -7.12
CA TYR A 127 -7.28 -1.14 -6.94
C TYR A 127 -7.52 -1.91 -8.23
N ILE A 128 -6.45 -2.39 -8.84
CA ILE A 128 -6.48 -3.09 -10.13
C ILE A 128 -6.07 -4.53 -9.92
N THR A 129 -6.94 -5.44 -10.33
CA THR A 129 -6.66 -6.87 -10.25
C THR A 129 -7.16 -7.58 -11.50
N THR A 130 -6.55 -8.71 -11.82
CA THR A 130 -7.03 -9.63 -12.85
C THR A 130 -7.01 -11.05 -12.32
N SER A 131 -7.92 -11.88 -12.82
CA SER A 131 -7.99 -13.30 -12.46
C SER A 131 -7.94 -14.16 -13.70
N GLY A 132 -7.62 -15.45 -13.54
CA GLY A 132 -7.60 -16.41 -14.64
C GLY A 132 -8.97 -16.81 -15.18
N GLY A 133 -10.05 -16.41 -14.51
CA GLY A 133 -11.42 -16.69 -14.90
C GLY A 133 -12.39 -15.69 -14.32
N PHE A 134 -13.68 -15.88 -14.54
CA PHE A 134 -14.69 -14.99 -13.97
C PHE A 134 -14.75 -15.10 -12.45
N ILE A 135 -14.82 -13.96 -11.81
CA ILE A 135 -15.09 -13.86 -10.36
C ILE A 135 -16.58 -13.52 -10.22
N ASN A 136 -17.36 -14.45 -9.71
CA ASN A 136 -18.79 -14.26 -9.44
C ASN A 136 -19.18 -15.02 -8.19
N GLU A 137 -20.45 -14.91 -7.80
CA GLU A 137 -20.98 -15.54 -6.59
C GLU A 137 -20.77 -17.06 -6.51
N ASN A 138 -20.58 -17.72 -7.65
CA ASN A 138 -20.43 -19.17 -7.73
C ASN A 138 -18.96 -19.63 -7.66
N ASN A 139 -18.00 -18.72 -7.64
CA ASN A 139 -16.56 -19.01 -7.65
C ASN A 139 -15.89 -18.91 -6.29
N PHE A 140 -16.68 -18.67 -5.26
CA PHE A 140 -16.20 -18.52 -3.88
C PHE A 140 -16.70 -19.64 -2.99
#